data_f140a2cb30b9c1ec233b0b2a07d92ddd
#
_entry.id   f140a2cb30b9c1ec233b0b2a07d92ddd
#
_cell.length_a   1.000
_cell.length_b   1.000
_cell.length_c   1.000
_cell.angle_alpha   90.00
_cell.angle_beta   90.00
_cell.angle_gamma   90.00
#
_symmetry.space_group_name_H-M   'P 1'
#
loop_
_entity.id
_entity.type
_entity.pdbx_description
1 polymer ?
#
loop_
_entity_poly.entity_id
_entity_poly.type
_entity_poly.pdbx_seq_one_letter_code
_entity_poly.pdbx_strand_id
1 'polypeptide(L)'
;MRHWNLSVKYLLLLAAQVLVWNYFNFTPLLTVTILPVMILCLPLGCSVSMSLVIAFASGFAADFLVAGPTGLTILALVPVTFLRRPLLSMVFGSELLARGDEVSSRRLGRTKMLIAITLSTALFLLIYITADSAGTSPLWAMAVKFAASLALSSAISLPIADLLCPDTEARWK
;
A
#
# COMPACT_ATOMS: atom_id res chain seq x y z
N MET A 1 -8.14 11.23 -20.81
CA MET A 1 -9.22 10.56 -20.05
C MET A 1 -8.74 9.44 -19.12
N ARG A 2 -7.63 8.75 -19.37
CA ARG A 2 -7.13 7.61 -18.58
C ARG A 2 -6.63 8.00 -17.17
N HIS A 3 -5.97 9.14 -17.04
CA HIS A 3 -5.47 9.63 -15.75
C HIS A 3 -6.60 10.03 -14.79
N TRP A 4 -7.70 10.53 -15.29
CA TRP A 4 -8.87 10.89 -14.50
C TRP A 4 -9.48 9.67 -13.79
N ASN A 5 -9.61 8.55 -14.51
CA ASN A 5 -10.16 7.32 -13.94
C ASN A 5 -9.25 6.73 -12.85
N LEU A 6 -7.95 6.88 -12.97
CA LEU A 6 -6.98 6.37 -12.00
C LEU A 6 -6.99 7.22 -10.71
N SER A 7 -7.03 8.55 -10.85
CA SER A 7 -7.13 9.47 -9.72
C SER A 7 -8.44 9.30 -8.95
N VAL A 8 -9.56 9.11 -9.65
CA VAL A 8 -10.87 8.85 -9.02
C VAL A 8 -10.86 7.52 -8.28
N LYS A 9 -10.31 6.44 -8.86
CA LYS A 9 -10.16 5.15 -8.19
C LYS A 9 -9.29 5.25 -6.93
N TYR A 10 -8.18 5.99 -7.02
CA TYR A 10 -7.29 6.22 -5.90
C TYR A 10 -7.99 6.94 -4.76
N LEU A 11 -8.74 8.00 -5.06
CA LEU A 11 -9.48 8.79 -4.08
C LEU A 11 -10.62 7.98 -3.43
N LEU A 12 -11.32 7.15 -4.22
CA LEU A 12 -12.37 6.27 -3.73
C LEU A 12 -11.80 5.19 -2.79
N LEU A 13 -10.65 4.62 -3.12
CA LEU A 13 -9.98 3.64 -2.27
C LEU A 13 -9.43 4.28 -0.99
N LEU A 14 -8.95 5.52 -1.07
CA LEU A 14 -8.54 6.27 0.12
C LEU A 14 -9.73 6.51 1.05
N ALA A 15 -10.88 6.90 0.50
CA ALA A 15 -12.11 7.04 1.27
C ALA A 15 -12.56 5.69 1.87
N ALA A 16 -12.46 4.60 1.11
CA ALA A 16 -12.74 3.26 1.62
C ALA A 16 -11.79 2.86 2.76
N GLN A 17 -10.50 3.19 2.67
CA GLN A 17 -9.53 2.96 3.75
C GLN A 17 -9.92 3.70 5.03
N VAL A 18 -10.31 4.98 4.91
CA VAL A 18 -10.77 5.79 6.05
C VAL A 18 -12.02 5.19 6.68
N LEU A 19 -12.97 4.74 5.86
CA LEU A 19 -14.17 4.06 6.34
C LEU A 19 -13.82 2.75 7.06
N VAL A 20 -12.93 1.93 6.49
CA VAL A 20 -12.47 0.69 7.14
C VAL A 20 -11.86 1.00 8.50
N TRP A 21 -11.00 1.99 8.61
CA TRP A 21 -10.40 2.34 9.88
C TRP A 21 -11.41 2.91 10.89
N ASN A 22 -12.38 3.67 10.43
CA ASN A 22 -13.39 4.26 11.31
C ASN A 22 -14.39 3.22 11.84
N TYR A 23 -14.77 2.23 11.01
CA TYR A 23 -15.74 1.20 11.36
C TYR A 23 -15.13 -0.09 11.93
N PHE A 24 -13.92 -0.47 11.51
CA PHE A 24 -13.25 -1.72 11.91
C PHE A 24 -12.23 -1.57 13.02
N ASN A 25 -12.11 -0.39 13.62
CA ASN A 25 -11.19 -0.13 14.73
C ASN A 25 -11.66 -0.71 16.08
N PHE A 26 -12.57 -1.73 16.03
CA PHE A 26 -13.10 -2.37 17.24
C PHE A 26 -12.11 -3.28 17.97
N THR A 27 -11.01 -3.65 17.34
CA THR A 27 -10.06 -4.57 17.96
C THR A 27 -8.66 -3.96 17.94
N PRO A 28 -8.05 -3.65 19.10
CA PRO A 28 -6.71 -3.09 19.18
C PRO A 28 -5.63 -4.03 18.62
N LEU A 29 -5.99 -5.29 18.35
CA LEU A 29 -5.10 -6.35 17.85
C LEU A 29 -5.09 -6.46 16.32
N LEU A 30 -5.91 -5.69 15.58
CA LEU A 30 -6.01 -5.84 14.13
C LEU A 30 -5.96 -4.48 13.43
N THR A 31 -4.97 -4.29 12.57
CA THR A 31 -4.83 -3.10 11.73
C THR A 31 -4.91 -3.49 10.27
N VAL A 32 -6.03 -3.19 9.61
CA VAL A 32 -6.21 -3.46 8.18
C VAL A 32 -5.78 -2.25 7.37
N THR A 33 -4.87 -2.43 6.41
CA THR A 33 -4.39 -1.34 5.56
C THR A 33 -4.32 -1.73 4.09
N ILE A 34 -4.79 -0.83 3.23
CA ILE A 34 -4.74 -0.91 1.76
C ILE A 34 -3.74 0.12 1.19
N LEU A 35 -3.28 1.06 2.01
CA LEU A 35 -2.40 2.16 1.57
C LEU A 35 -1.12 1.68 0.87
N PRO A 36 -0.39 0.66 1.37
CA PRO A 36 0.83 0.19 0.71
C PRO A 36 0.58 -0.29 -0.73
N VAL A 37 -0.52 -1.01 -0.98
CA VAL A 37 -0.83 -1.48 -2.33
C VAL A 37 -1.24 -0.34 -3.26
N MET A 38 -1.92 0.68 -2.74
CA MET A 38 -2.26 1.88 -3.52
C MET A 38 -0.99 2.57 -4.01
N ILE A 39 0.01 2.72 -3.15
CA ILE A 39 1.32 3.28 -3.51
C ILE A 39 2.07 2.36 -4.49
N LEU A 40 2.02 1.05 -4.27
CA LEU A 40 2.69 0.08 -5.14
C LEU A 40 2.17 0.14 -6.58
N CYS A 41 0.85 0.32 -6.76
CA CYS A 41 0.18 0.38 -8.06
C CYS A 41 0.23 1.77 -8.73
N LEU A 42 0.91 2.76 -8.16
CA LEU A 42 1.14 4.03 -8.86
C LEU A 42 1.92 3.79 -10.18
N PRO A 43 1.68 4.56 -11.24
CA PRO A 43 2.45 4.44 -12.48
C PRO A 43 3.96 4.58 -12.23
N LEU A 44 4.76 3.72 -12.86
CA LEU A 44 6.24 3.79 -12.74
C LEU A 44 6.84 5.04 -13.38
N GLY A 45 6.11 5.68 -14.30
CA GLY A 45 6.48 6.97 -14.89
C GLY A 45 6.46 8.15 -13.92
N CYS A 46 5.83 8.00 -12.73
CA CYS A 46 5.88 9.03 -11.71
C CYS A 46 7.29 9.13 -11.11
N SER A 47 7.79 10.35 -10.97
CA SER A 47 9.05 10.60 -10.27
C SER A 47 8.95 10.16 -8.80
N VAL A 48 10.09 9.83 -8.20
CA VAL A 48 10.13 9.45 -6.76
C VAL A 48 9.55 10.56 -5.90
N SER A 49 9.89 11.82 -6.19
CA SER A 49 9.38 12.99 -5.47
C SER A 49 7.87 13.10 -5.54
N MET A 50 7.28 12.90 -6.73
CA MET A 50 5.83 12.93 -6.90
C MET A 50 5.13 11.79 -6.12
N SER A 51 5.72 10.60 -6.15
CA SER A 51 5.20 9.46 -5.38
C SER A 51 5.26 9.72 -3.87
N LEU A 52 6.32 10.39 -3.38
CA LEU A 52 6.44 10.79 -1.97
C LEU A 52 5.41 11.84 -1.57
N VAL A 53 5.14 12.83 -2.44
CA VAL A 53 4.09 13.82 -2.20
C VAL A 53 2.71 13.16 -2.11
N ILE A 54 2.41 12.24 -3.02
CA ILE A 54 1.15 11.48 -3.00
C ILE A 54 1.05 10.64 -1.72
N ALA A 55 2.12 9.96 -1.32
CA ALA A 55 2.16 9.18 -0.09
C ALA A 55 1.96 10.05 1.15
N PHE A 56 2.64 11.20 1.22
CA PHE A 56 2.47 12.14 2.30
C PHE A 56 1.03 12.66 2.38
N ALA A 57 0.47 13.10 1.25
CA ALA A 57 -0.89 13.62 1.19
C ALA A 57 -1.93 12.54 1.57
N SER A 58 -1.77 11.30 1.08
CA SER A 58 -2.67 10.20 1.41
C SER A 58 -2.55 9.75 2.87
N GLY A 59 -1.34 9.69 3.40
CA GLY A 59 -1.10 9.39 4.82
C GLY A 59 -1.66 10.48 5.73
N PHE A 60 -1.45 11.75 5.38
CA PHE A 60 -2.00 12.88 6.12
C PHE A 60 -3.54 12.87 6.12
N ALA A 61 -4.14 12.65 4.95
CA ALA A 61 -5.60 12.56 4.85
C ALA A 61 -6.17 11.38 5.66
N ALA A 62 -5.50 10.23 5.65
CA ALA A 62 -5.90 9.08 6.45
C ALA A 62 -5.81 9.37 7.96
N ASP A 63 -4.69 9.93 8.42
CA ASP A 63 -4.50 10.27 9.84
C ASP A 63 -5.46 11.38 10.30
N PHE A 64 -5.73 12.36 9.44
CA PHE A 64 -6.63 13.49 9.78
C PHE A 64 -8.10 13.07 9.88
N LEU A 65 -8.53 12.13 9.02
CA LEU A 65 -9.92 11.68 8.96
C LEU A 65 -10.24 10.53 9.95
N VAL A 66 -9.20 9.90 10.50
CA VAL A 66 -9.34 8.89 11.54
C VAL A 66 -8.93 9.52 12.88
N ALA A 67 -9.79 9.42 13.90
CA ALA A 67 -9.52 9.97 15.24
C ALA A 67 -8.42 9.17 15.97
N GLY A 68 -7.23 9.08 15.37
CA GLY A 68 -6.06 8.37 15.87
C GLY A 68 -4.85 9.30 16.06
N PRO A 69 -3.73 8.75 16.51
CA PRO A 69 -2.49 9.53 16.63
C PRO A 69 -2.03 9.99 15.25
N THR A 70 -2.03 11.31 15.05
CA THR A 70 -1.65 11.96 13.81
C THR A 70 -0.17 11.75 13.48
N GLY A 71 0.12 11.33 12.22
CA GLY A 71 1.47 11.19 11.72
C GLY A 71 2.01 9.77 11.66
N LEU A 72 1.37 8.78 12.29
CA LEU A 72 1.83 7.38 12.25
C LEU A 72 1.75 6.78 10.85
N THR A 73 0.67 7.06 10.13
CA THR A 73 0.49 6.57 8.77
C THR A 73 1.49 7.22 7.81
N ILE A 74 1.76 8.51 7.98
CA ILE A 74 2.79 9.21 7.19
C ILE A 74 4.16 8.57 7.46
N LEU A 75 4.51 8.38 8.74
CA LEU A 75 5.79 7.80 9.16
C LEU A 75 6.01 6.41 8.56
N ALA A 76 4.96 5.60 8.46
CA ALA A 76 5.04 4.27 7.87
C ALA A 76 5.01 4.28 6.33
N LEU A 77 4.23 5.17 5.70
CA LEU A 77 3.99 5.18 4.26
C LEU A 77 5.15 5.80 3.46
N VAL A 78 5.81 6.83 4.00
CA VAL A 78 6.93 7.51 3.34
C VAL A 78 8.11 6.56 3.08
N PRO A 79 8.61 5.77 4.05
CA PRO A 79 9.68 4.79 3.80
C PRO A 79 9.27 3.70 2.80
N VAL A 80 8.02 3.22 2.86
CA VAL A 80 7.50 2.24 1.89
C VAL A 80 7.54 2.81 0.47
N THR A 81 7.15 4.08 0.31
CA THR A 81 7.16 4.76 -0.98
C THR A 81 8.58 4.98 -1.50
N PHE A 82 9.51 5.33 -0.63
CA PHE A 82 10.92 5.48 -0.98
C PHE A 82 11.53 4.14 -1.44
N LEU A 83 11.22 3.06 -0.72
CA LEU A 83 11.70 1.72 -1.03
C LEU A 83 10.90 1.01 -2.14
N ARG A 84 9.85 1.64 -2.69
CA ARG A 84 9.00 1.06 -3.75
C ARG A 84 9.81 0.61 -4.96
N ARG A 85 10.71 1.46 -5.48
CA ARG A 85 11.52 1.13 -6.67
C ARG A 85 12.45 -0.05 -6.43
N PRO A 86 13.29 -0.08 -5.37
CA PRO A 86 14.11 -1.26 -5.08
C PRO A 86 13.28 -2.51 -4.79
N LEU A 87 12.13 -2.40 -4.11
CA LEU A 87 11.22 -3.53 -3.89
C LEU A 87 10.71 -4.13 -5.20
N LEU A 88 10.26 -3.27 -6.12
CA LEU A 88 9.81 -3.71 -7.44
C LEU A 88 10.97 -4.32 -8.26
N SER A 89 12.18 -3.76 -8.18
CA SER A 89 13.34 -4.31 -8.88
C SER A 89 13.76 -5.68 -8.35
N MET A 90 13.65 -5.91 -7.04
CA MET A 90 13.93 -7.22 -6.42
C MET A 90 12.95 -8.30 -6.84
N VAL A 91 11.65 -7.97 -6.92
CA VAL A 91 10.59 -8.95 -7.21
C VAL A 91 10.42 -9.20 -8.71
N PHE A 92 10.50 -8.14 -9.50
CA PHE A 92 10.18 -8.19 -10.94
C PHE A 92 11.43 -8.13 -11.85
N GLY A 93 12.59 -7.78 -11.29
CA GLY A 93 13.81 -7.56 -12.06
C GLY A 93 13.96 -6.11 -12.52
N SER A 94 15.20 -5.71 -12.80
CA SER A 94 15.56 -4.34 -13.21
C SER A 94 15.02 -3.95 -14.60
N GLU A 95 14.72 -4.94 -15.45
CA GLU A 95 14.21 -4.70 -16.81
C GLU A 95 12.84 -4.01 -16.82
N LEU A 96 11.97 -4.30 -15.85
CA LEU A 96 10.65 -3.68 -15.75
C LEU A 96 10.75 -2.16 -15.52
N LEU A 97 11.68 -1.77 -14.66
CA LEU A 97 11.95 -0.36 -14.37
C LEU A 97 12.57 0.38 -15.56
N ALA A 98 13.42 -0.31 -16.35
CA ALA A 98 14.06 0.26 -17.52
C ALA A 98 13.07 0.52 -18.66
N ARG A 99 12.04 -0.33 -18.80
CA ARG A 99 10.99 -0.18 -19.83
C ARG A 99 9.91 0.83 -19.43
N GLY A 100 9.80 1.22 -18.17
CA GLY A 100 8.74 2.10 -17.67
C GLY A 100 7.34 1.49 -17.79
N ASP A 101 7.23 0.18 -17.95
CA ASP A 101 5.97 -0.55 -18.07
C ASP A 101 5.19 -0.46 -16.76
N GLU A 102 3.86 -0.35 -16.87
CA GLU A 102 2.98 -0.35 -15.70
C GLU A 102 3.00 -1.72 -15.03
N VAL A 103 2.96 -1.73 -13.69
CA VAL A 103 2.84 -2.96 -12.91
C VAL A 103 1.48 -3.59 -13.21
N SER A 104 1.47 -4.73 -13.88
CA SER A 104 0.25 -5.49 -14.18
C SER A 104 0.32 -6.88 -13.56
N SER A 105 -0.70 -7.23 -12.78
CA SER A 105 -0.81 -8.50 -12.07
C SER A 105 -0.77 -9.72 -13.01
N ARG A 106 -1.36 -9.60 -14.21
CA ARG A 106 -1.44 -10.71 -15.17
C ARG A 106 -0.17 -10.90 -16.00
N ARG A 107 0.49 -9.80 -16.40
CA ARG A 107 1.75 -9.87 -17.18
C ARG A 107 2.93 -10.34 -16.34
N LEU A 108 2.99 -9.96 -15.09
CA LEU A 108 4.12 -10.19 -14.18
C LEU A 108 3.96 -11.46 -13.33
N GLY A 109 2.78 -12.08 -13.35
CA GLY A 109 2.44 -13.24 -12.55
C GLY A 109 1.88 -12.86 -11.18
N ARG A 110 0.73 -13.44 -10.84
CA ARG A 110 0.03 -13.20 -9.57
C ARG A 110 0.91 -13.44 -8.34
N THR A 111 1.77 -14.46 -8.40
CA THR A 111 2.68 -14.80 -7.28
C THR A 111 3.68 -13.69 -7.00
N LYS A 112 4.30 -13.11 -8.02
CA LYS A 112 5.26 -12.02 -7.86
C LYS A 112 4.57 -10.77 -7.33
N MET A 113 3.36 -10.47 -7.83
CA MET A 113 2.56 -9.35 -7.33
C MET A 113 2.19 -9.55 -5.86
N LEU A 114 1.80 -10.76 -5.47
CA LEU A 114 1.55 -11.14 -4.07
C LEU A 114 2.76 -10.88 -3.18
N ILE A 115 3.94 -11.31 -3.60
CA ILE A 115 5.19 -11.11 -2.86
C ILE A 115 5.48 -9.60 -2.69
N ALA A 116 5.32 -8.81 -3.75
CA ALA A 116 5.54 -7.36 -3.68
C ALA A 116 4.55 -6.68 -2.72
N ILE A 117 3.28 -7.05 -2.77
CA ILE A 117 2.24 -6.54 -1.87
C ILE A 117 2.54 -6.93 -0.42
N THR A 118 2.82 -8.21 -0.16
CA THR A 118 3.11 -8.70 1.18
C THR A 118 4.34 -8.01 1.76
N LEU A 119 5.40 -7.83 0.97
CA LEU A 119 6.63 -7.19 1.41
C LEU A 119 6.41 -5.70 1.72
N SER A 120 5.68 -4.98 0.86
CA SER A 120 5.32 -3.57 1.08
C SER A 120 4.44 -3.40 2.31
N THR A 121 3.45 -4.28 2.49
CA THR A 121 2.54 -4.26 3.64
C THR A 121 3.26 -4.65 4.93
N ALA A 122 4.17 -5.62 4.88
CA ALA A 122 5.00 -6.00 6.01
C ALA A 122 5.88 -4.84 6.50
N LEU A 123 6.52 -4.13 5.56
CA LEU A 123 7.34 -2.96 5.88
C LEU A 123 6.50 -1.85 6.52
N PHE A 124 5.32 -1.58 5.96
CA PHE A 124 4.38 -0.60 6.52
C PHE A 124 3.96 -0.98 7.94
N LEU A 125 3.46 -2.20 8.13
CA LEU A 125 2.97 -2.67 9.41
C LEU A 125 4.08 -2.73 10.47
N LEU A 126 5.29 -3.08 10.08
CA LEU A 126 6.43 -3.11 11.00
C LEU A 126 6.70 -1.72 11.57
N ILE A 127 6.77 -0.70 10.72
CA ILE A 127 7.00 0.68 11.16
C ILE A 127 5.79 1.20 11.94
N TYR A 128 4.57 0.95 11.44
CA TYR A 128 3.34 1.41 12.06
C TYR A 128 3.15 0.84 13.46
N ILE A 129 3.27 -0.50 13.62
CA ILE A 129 3.05 -1.18 14.90
C ILE A 129 4.14 -0.82 15.92
N THR A 130 5.40 -0.70 15.49
CA THR A 130 6.49 -0.28 16.39
C THR A 130 6.29 1.14 16.87
N ALA A 131 5.86 2.05 16.01
CA ALA A 131 5.58 3.43 16.38
C ALA A 131 4.32 3.58 17.25
N ASP A 132 3.25 2.85 16.91
CA ASP A 132 1.99 2.82 17.65
C ASP A 132 2.16 2.25 19.07
N SER A 133 2.99 1.21 19.21
CA SER A 133 3.23 0.56 20.50
C SER A 133 4.12 1.37 21.44
N ALA A 134 4.99 2.24 20.93
CA ALA A 134 5.89 3.12 21.68
C ALA A 134 6.52 2.48 22.94
N GLY A 135 6.76 1.16 22.91
CA GLY A 135 7.34 0.40 24.03
C GLY A 135 6.36 0.00 25.15
N THR A 136 5.07 0.27 25.01
CA THR A 136 4.05 -0.05 26.03
C THR A 136 3.47 -1.45 25.90
N SER A 137 3.53 -2.06 24.70
CA SER A 137 2.96 -3.39 24.44
C SER A 137 4.01 -4.50 24.54
N PRO A 138 3.66 -5.69 25.06
CA PRO A 138 4.56 -6.83 25.10
C PRO A 138 4.88 -7.32 23.66
N LEU A 139 6.12 -7.75 23.42
CA LEU A 139 6.61 -8.17 22.10
C LEU A 139 5.75 -9.27 21.45
N TRP A 140 5.22 -10.21 22.24
CA TRP A 140 4.36 -11.27 21.71
C TRP A 140 3.05 -10.72 21.15
N ALA A 141 2.43 -9.72 21.78
CA ALA A 141 1.20 -9.10 21.29
C ALA A 141 1.45 -8.31 19.99
N MET A 142 2.60 -7.62 19.90
CA MET A 142 3.04 -6.97 18.65
C MET A 142 3.23 -7.97 17.52
N ALA A 143 3.83 -9.14 17.81
CA ALA A 143 4.04 -10.19 16.81
C ALA A 143 2.70 -10.78 16.31
N VAL A 144 1.76 -11.03 17.21
CA VAL A 144 0.40 -11.51 16.86
C VAL A 144 -0.34 -10.46 16.04
N LYS A 145 -0.32 -9.19 16.49
CA LYS A 145 -0.92 -8.06 15.76
C LYS A 145 -0.33 -7.94 14.34
N PHE A 146 0.99 -8.03 14.22
CA PHE A 146 1.68 -7.99 12.94
C PHE A 146 1.26 -9.13 12.00
N ALA A 147 1.30 -10.38 12.48
CA ALA A 147 0.97 -11.56 11.66
C ALA A 147 -0.50 -11.54 11.20
N ALA A 148 -1.43 -11.25 12.10
CA ALA A 148 -2.85 -11.18 11.78
C ALA A 148 -3.17 -10.03 10.81
N SER A 149 -2.61 -8.84 11.07
CA SER A 149 -2.79 -7.67 10.21
C SER A 149 -2.16 -7.88 8.82
N LEU A 150 -0.99 -8.52 8.74
CA LEU A 150 -0.32 -8.83 7.48
C LEU A 150 -1.16 -9.81 6.63
N ALA A 151 -1.63 -10.90 7.23
CA ALA A 151 -2.44 -11.90 6.53
C ALA A 151 -3.73 -11.28 5.97
N LEU A 152 -4.46 -10.52 6.79
CA LEU A 152 -5.71 -9.91 6.38
C LEU A 152 -5.50 -8.79 5.35
N SER A 153 -4.53 -7.89 5.57
CA SER A 153 -4.22 -6.81 4.64
C SER A 153 -3.73 -7.33 3.30
N SER A 154 -2.90 -8.38 3.26
CA SER A 154 -2.44 -8.96 2.00
C SER A 154 -3.57 -9.64 1.23
N ALA A 155 -4.48 -10.35 1.92
CA ALA A 155 -5.64 -10.97 1.30
C ALA A 155 -6.59 -9.94 0.65
N ILE A 156 -6.85 -8.82 1.33
CA ILE A 156 -7.69 -7.73 0.81
C ILE A 156 -6.98 -6.95 -0.29
N SER A 157 -5.67 -6.81 -0.21
CA SER A 157 -4.88 -6.03 -1.18
C SER A 157 -4.79 -6.69 -2.56
N LEU A 158 -4.95 -8.01 -2.67
CA LEU A 158 -4.92 -8.72 -3.95
C LEU A 158 -6.01 -8.25 -4.93
N PRO A 159 -7.32 -8.31 -4.58
CA PRO A 159 -8.36 -7.83 -5.48
C PRO A 159 -8.25 -6.33 -5.77
N ILE A 160 -7.73 -5.56 -4.83
CA ILE A 160 -7.50 -4.13 -5.01
C ILE A 160 -6.36 -3.87 -6.02
N ALA A 161 -5.31 -4.67 -5.98
CA ALA A 161 -4.24 -4.60 -6.98
C ALA A 161 -4.75 -4.90 -8.38
N ASP A 162 -5.61 -5.91 -8.54
CA ASP A 162 -6.26 -6.22 -9.83
C ASP A 162 -7.17 -5.08 -10.32
N LEU A 163 -7.79 -4.33 -9.41
CA LEU A 163 -8.62 -3.17 -9.72
C LEU A 163 -7.81 -1.94 -10.15
N LEU A 164 -6.67 -1.70 -9.47
CA LEU A 164 -5.81 -0.54 -9.70
C LEU A 164 -4.89 -0.71 -10.90
N CYS A 165 -4.40 -1.93 -11.12
CA CYS A 165 -3.47 -2.29 -12.19
C CYS A 165 -4.19 -3.08 -13.29
N PRO A 166 -5.14 -2.47 -14.06
CA PRO A 166 -5.86 -3.15 -15.12
C PRO A 166 -4.94 -3.53 -16.26
N ASP A 167 -5.20 -4.69 -16.85
CA ASP A 167 -4.47 -5.17 -18.02
C ASP A 167 -4.61 -4.21 -19.20
N THR A 168 -3.49 -3.88 -19.80
CA THR A 168 -3.42 -3.01 -21.00
C THR A 168 -3.69 -3.80 -22.30
N GLU A 169 -4.28 -5.00 -22.23
CA GLU A 169 -4.55 -5.83 -23.43
C GLU A 169 -5.65 -5.33 -24.37
N ALA A 170 -6.42 -4.30 -23.99
CA ALA A 170 -7.50 -3.79 -24.83
C ALA A 170 -7.03 -2.87 -26.00
N ARG A 171 -5.73 -2.77 -26.31
CA ARG A 171 -5.24 -1.77 -27.27
C ARG A 171 -4.75 -2.31 -28.62
N TRP A 172 -4.87 -3.62 -28.86
CA TRP A 172 -4.47 -4.23 -30.14
C TRP A 172 -5.62 -5.04 -30.75
N LYS A 173 -6.80 -4.42 -30.91
CA LYS A 173 -7.82 -4.84 -31.87
C LYS A 173 -8.33 -3.61 -32.61
#